data_51b9aef36de3d1a460cb256bf31b1a8f
#
_entry.id   51b9aef36de3d1a460cb256bf31b1a8f
#
_cell.length_a   1.000
_cell.length_b   1.000
_cell.length_c   1.000
_cell.angle_alpha   90.00
_cell.angle_beta   90.00
_cell.angle_gamma   90.00
#
_symmetry.space_group_name_H-M   'P 1'
#
loop_
_entity.id
_entity.type
_entity.pdbx_description
1 polymer ?
#
loop_
_entity_poly.entity_id
_entity_poly.type
_entity_poly.pdbx_seq_one_letter_code
_entity_poly.pdbx_strand_id
1 'polypeptide(L)'
;MKKRSFAIIALATLALSLTACGNGGSAAKTETAAAGEQAKAEVKEMKGDAIKKIVEDKKEKENYMIVDVRSPEEYAAGHINFAINMPIDTFKDNVSRIEDWKDKNVIVYCNSGKKSGEAADILASNGFTKVFNGEGVKKYSYDLKTFGNIRAKELMEKAKDALVVDAREAKDFEAGHFATAVNVNSEDPATIDAILPDDKNTLIITHCYSGNRSAKAAEYIASKGYTNVWNCLDGTKEVEYAFSKGDK
;
A
#
# COMPACT_ATOMS: atom_id res chain seq x y z
N MET A 1 27.42 7.51 40.51
CA MET A 1 27.60 8.94 40.83
C MET A 1 28.38 9.60 39.70
N LYS A 2 27.75 10.43 38.86
CA LYS A 2 28.36 11.55 38.13
C LYS A 2 27.22 12.33 37.46
N LYS A 3 26.86 13.43 38.10
CA LYS A 3 25.94 14.48 37.63
C LYS A 3 26.64 15.27 36.51
N ARG A 4 25.95 15.60 35.45
CA ARG A 4 26.37 16.67 34.55
C ARG A 4 25.18 17.58 34.20
N SER A 5 25.49 18.83 34.43
CA SER A 5 24.66 20.03 34.53
C SER A 5 24.00 20.48 33.25
N PHE A 6 22.83 21.07 33.41
CA PHE A 6 22.11 21.89 32.41
C PHE A 6 22.82 23.23 32.19
N ALA A 7 22.95 23.67 30.94
CA ALA A 7 23.28 25.03 30.58
C ALA A 7 22.04 25.68 29.92
N ILE A 8 21.50 26.68 30.59
CA ILE A 8 20.43 27.57 30.13
C ILE A 8 21.10 28.71 29.36
N ILE A 9 20.73 28.93 28.10
CA ILE A 9 21.10 30.14 27.34
C ILE A 9 19.87 31.04 27.26
N ALA A 10 20.01 32.22 27.85
CA ALA A 10 19.00 33.25 27.88
C ALA A 10 18.93 34.02 26.52
N LEU A 11 17.71 34.25 26.05
CA LEU A 11 17.43 35.10 24.89
C LEU A 11 17.33 36.55 25.35
N ALA A 12 18.11 37.41 24.70
CA ALA A 12 18.00 38.86 24.84
C ALA A 12 16.99 39.42 23.82
N THR A 13 15.94 40.07 24.34
CA THR A 13 14.96 40.82 23.56
C THR A 13 15.48 42.24 23.30
N LEU A 14 15.51 42.67 22.04
CA LEU A 14 15.74 44.08 21.67
C LEU A 14 14.42 44.70 21.15
N ALA A 15 13.82 45.58 21.91
CA ALA A 15 12.68 46.35 21.52
C ALA A 15 13.16 47.66 20.89
N LEU A 16 12.75 47.99 19.66
CA LEU A 16 12.83 49.34 19.09
C LEU A 16 11.40 49.86 18.87
N SER A 17 11.08 50.89 19.64
CA SER A 17 9.89 51.71 19.49
C SER A 17 10.17 52.86 18.52
N LEU A 18 9.34 53.01 17.49
CA LEU A 18 9.25 54.25 16.69
C LEU A 18 7.77 54.68 16.62
N THR A 19 7.48 55.77 17.31
CA THR A 19 6.26 56.54 17.20
C THR A 19 6.35 57.45 16.00
N ALA A 20 5.32 57.44 15.13
CA ALA A 20 5.00 58.56 14.24
C ALA A 20 3.50 58.64 14.04
N CYS A 21 2.89 59.76 14.48
CA CYS A 21 1.51 60.17 14.23
C CYS A 21 1.30 60.55 12.77
N GLY A 22 0.14 60.21 12.19
CA GLY A 22 -0.30 60.68 10.87
C GLY A 22 -1.62 60.12 10.45
N ASN A 23 -2.59 60.92 10.48
CA ASN A 23 -4.04 60.89 10.26
C ASN A 23 -4.54 60.18 8.98
N GLY A 24 -5.64 59.45 9.06
CA GLY A 24 -6.72 59.42 8.07
C GLY A 24 -6.72 58.28 7.05
N GLY A 25 -7.72 57.40 7.08
CA GLY A 25 -8.12 56.59 5.93
C GLY A 25 -8.40 55.13 6.26
N SER A 26 -9.65 54.82 6.54
CA SER A 26 -10.18 53.46 6.69
C SER A 26 -10.04 52.68 5.38
N ALA A 27 -9.24 51.62 5.40
CA ALA A 27 -9.31 50.52 4.42
C ALA A 27 -9.02 49.20 5.16
N ALA A 28 -10.06 48.42 5.34
CA ALA A 28 -9.96 47.07 5.87
C ALA A 28 -9.04 46.24 4.96
N LYS A 29 -7.85 45.95 5.42
CA LYS A 29 -6.98 44.94 4.80
C LYS A 29 -7.46 43.58 5.28
N THR A 30 -8.12 42.84 4.39
CA THR A 30 -8.33 41.42 4.50
C THR A 30 -6.92 40.77 4.50
N GLU A 31 -6.50 40.28 5.64
CA GLU A 31 -5.34 39.36 5.70
C GLU A 31 -5.77 38.07 5.06
N THR A 32 -5.41 37.89 3.80
CA THR A 32 -5.40 36.57 3.14
C THR A 32 -4.29 35.77 3.80
N ALA A 33 -4.68 34.83 4.66
CA ALA A 33 -3.78 33.79 5.13
C ALA A 33 -3.22 33.09 3.90
N ALA A 34 -1.94 33.32 3.61
CA ALA A 34 -1.19 32.56 2.61
C ALA A 34 -1.15 31.10 3.12
N ALA A 35 -2.01 30.25 2.56
CA ALA A 35 -1.85 28.81 2.65
C ALA A 35 -0.46 28.50 2.05
N GLY A 36 0.46 28.06 2.90
CA GLY A 36 1.79 27.68 2.46
C GLY A 36 1.68 26.63 1.38
N GLU A 37 2.07 26.96 0.18
CA GLU A 37 2.19 26.04 -0.95
C GLU A 37 3.29 25.03 -0.58
N GLN A 38 2.87 23.84 -0.12
CA GLN A 38 3.80 22.75 0.12
C GLN A 38 4.43 22.40 -1.22
N ALA A 39 5.76 22.52 -1.30
CA ALA A 39 6.50 22.18 -2.51
C ALA A 39 6.12 20.75 -2.94
N LYS A 40 5.58 20.61 -4.15
CA LYS A 40 5.24 19.32 -4.74
C LYS A 40 6.49 18.45 -4.80
N ALA A 41 6.38 17.19 -4.34
CA ALA A 41 7.49 16.26 -4.39
C ALA A 41 7.91 15.99 -5.85
N GLU A 42 9.22 15.80 -6.07
CA GLU A 42 9.74 15.40 -7.38
C GLU A 42 9.38 13.94 -7.66
N VAL A 43 8.74 13.70 -8.79
CA VAL A 43 8.47 12.34 -9.31
C VAL A 43 9.73 11.81 -9.99
N LYS A 44 10.17 10.62 -9.58
CA LYS A 44 11.34 9.95 -10.14
C LYS A 44 10.96 8.80 -11.07
N GLU A 45 11.74 8.57 -12.12
CA GLU A 45 11.58 7.40 -12.98
C GLU A 45 12.24 6.17 -12.35
N MET A 46 11.57 5.02 -12.42
CA MET A 46 12.13 3.74 -11.95
C MET A 46 12.12 2.67 -13.04
N LYS A 47 13.29 2.14 -13.35
CA LYS A 47 13.49 1.12 -14.39
C LYS A 47 12.95 -0.25 -13.96
N GLY A 48 12.54 -1.04 -14.97
CA GLY A 48 11.98 -2.37 -14.76
C GLY A 48 12.87 -3.32 -13.97
N ASP A 49 14.19 -3.28 -14.22
CA ASP A 49 15.17 -4.09 -13.44
C ASP A 49 15.16 -3.75 -11.94
N ALA A 50 14.98 -2.47 -11.59
CA ALA A 50 14.89 -2.06 -10.19
C ALA A 50 13.58 -2.56 -9.56
N ILE A 51 12.45 -2.40 -10.26
CA ILE A 51 11.15 -2.89 -9.80
C ILE A 51 11.18 -4.41 -9.63
N LYS A 52 11.77 -5.14 -10.60
CA LYS A 52 11.93 -6.59 -10.52
C LYS A 52 12.71 -7.01 -9.26
N LYS A 53 13.84 -6.37 -8.99
CA LYS A 53 14.63 -6.65 -7.77
C LYS A 53 13.84 -6.39 -6.49
N ILE A 54 13.04 -5.32 -6.45
CA ILE A 54 12.19 -5.00 -5.30
C ILE A 54 11.17 -6.12 -5.06
N VAL A 55 10.45 -6.58 -6.08
CA VAL A 55 9.40 -7.60 -5.91
C VAL A 55 9.94 -9.00 -5.66
N GLU A 56 11.18 -9.29 -6.05
CA GLU A 56 11.86 -10.55 -5.81
C GLU A 56 12.49 -10.61 -4.40
N ASP A 57 12.79 -9.48 -3.78
CA ASP A 57 13.31 -9.42 -2.41
C ASP A 57 12.17 -9.28 -1.38
N LYS A 58 12.01 -10.33 -0.55
CA LYS A 58 10.92 -10.42 0.44
C LYS A 58 10.91 -9.31 1.48
N LYS A 59 12.07 -8.69 1.76
CA LYS A 59 12.19 -7.59 2.74
C LYS A 59 12.07 -6.25 2.04
N GLU A 60 12.74 -6.10 0.90
CA GLU A 60 12.76 -4.85 0.16
C GLU A 60 11.36 -4.47 -0.32
N LYS A 61 10.56 -5.43 -0.79
CA LYS A 61 9.18 -5.17 -1.24
C LYS A 61 8.29 -4.55 -0.14
N GLU A 62 8.58 -4.79 1.14
CA GLU A 62 7.83 -4.23 2.28
C GLU A 62 8.04 -2.71 2.42
N ASN A 63 9.06 -2.15 1.76
CA ASN A 63 9.36 -0.71 1.71
C ASN A 63 8.63 0.03 0.57
N TYR A 64 7.87 -0.68 -0.28
CA TYR A 64 7.24 -0.11 -1.46
C TYR A 64 5.76 -0.48 -1.58
N MET A 65 4.92 0.50 -1.86
CA MET A 65 3.58 0.31 -2.39
C MET A 65 3.66 0.32 -3.92
N ILE A 66 3.18 -0.72 -4.57
CA ILE A 66 3.15 -0.82 -6.03
C ILE A 66 1.70 -0.69 -6.50
N VAL A 67 1.45 0.21 -7.43
CA VAL A 67 0.11 0.53 -7.91
C VAL A 67 0.04 0.42 -9.43
N ASP A 68 -0.84 -0.45 -9.89
CA ASP A 68 -1.21 -0.56 -11.30
C ASP A 68 -2.37 0.38 -11.62
N VAL A 69 -2.13 1.35 -12.49
CA VAL A 69 -3.17 2.33 -12.88
C VAL A 69 -3.88 1.99 -14.20
N ARG A 70 -3.70 0.75 -14.69
CA ARG A 70 -4.43 0.24 -15.87
C ARG A 70 -5.87 -0.14 -15.49
N SER A 71 -6.67 -0.52 -16.47
CA SER A 71 -8.04 -0.98 -16.19
C SER A 71 -8.05 -2.27 -15.35
N PRO A 72 -9.17 -2.58 -14.67
CA PRO A 72 -9.31 -3.84 -13.92
C PRO A 72 -9.09 -5.08 -14.79
N GLU A 73 -9.51 -5.04 -16.06
CA GLU A 73 -9.36 -6.15 -17.02
C GLU A 73 -7.88 -6.34 -17.40
N GLU A 74 -7.15 -5.24 -17.65
CA GLU A 74 -5.72 -5.31 -17.92
C GLU A 74 -4.93 -5.79 -16.72
N TYR A 75 -5.33 -5.38 -15.51
CA TYR A 75 -4.74 -5.85 -14.25
C TYR A 75 -4.99 -7.35 -14.06
N ALA A 76 -6.23 -7.82 -14.23
CA ALA A 76 -6.61 -9.23 -14.10
C ALA A 76 -5.92 -10.12 -15.14
N ALA A 77 -5.68 -9.62 -16.35
CA ALA A 77 -4.95 -10.33 -17.39
C ALA A 77 -3.47 -10.56 -17.05
N GLY A 78 -2.91 -9.77 -16.13
CA GLY A 78 -1.56 -9.92 -15.61
C GLY A 78 -0.97 -8.61 -15.12
N HIS A 79 -0.43 -8.61 -13.91
CA HIS A 79 0.15 -7.44 -13.24
C HIS A 79 1.45 -7.78 -12.52
N ILE A 80 2.25 -6.75 -12.19
CA ILE A 80 3.46 -6.90 -11.39
C ILE A 80 3.08 -7.45 -10.01
N ASN A 81 3.82 -8.47 -9.54
CA ASN A 81 3.55 -9.06 -8.23
C ASN A 81 3.50 -8.00 -7.12
N PHE A 82 2.61 -8.18 -6.15
CA PHE A 82 2.32 -7.24 -5.06
C PHE A 82 1.73 -5.88 -5.46
N ALA A 83 1.38 -5.66 -6.74
CA ALA A 83 0.69 -4.45 -7.13
C ALA A 83 -0.80 -4.51 -6.75
N ILE A 84 -1.34 -3.42 -6.21
CA ILE A 84 -2.79 -3.20 -6.11
C ILE A 84 -3.29 -2.47 -7.37
N ASN A 85 -4.56 -2.67 -7.72
CA ASN A 85 -5.16 -1.93 -8.82
C ASN A 85 -5.85 -0.65 -8.34
N MET A 86 -5.47 0.47 -8.94
CA MET A 86 -6.12 1.78 -8.76
C MET A 86 -6.21 2.46 -10.15
N PRO A 87 -7.27 2.19 -10.94
CA PRO A 87 -7.40 2.69 -12.31
C PRO A 87 -7.31 4.21 -12.38
N ILE A 88 -6.61 4.73 -13.40
CA ILE A 88 -6.38 6.17 -13.56
C ILE A 88 -7.67 6.99 -13.60
N ASP A 89 -8.74 6.45 -14.19
CA ASP A 89 -10.02 7.12 -14.34
C ASP A 89 -10.71 7.47 -13.00
N THR A 90 -10.41 6.68 -11.95
CA THR A 90 -10.92 6.89 -10.58
C THR A 90 -9.81 7.14 -9.57
N PHE A 91 -8.57 7.30 -10.03
CA PHE A 91 -7.38 7.35 -9.17
C PHE A 91 -7.45 8.47 -8.13
N LYS A 92 -7.83 9.67 -8.59
CA LYS A 92 -7.90 10.86 -7.73
C LYS A 92 -8.84 10.67 -6.53
N ASP A 93 -9.96 9.99 -6.73
CA ASP A 93 -10.97 9.77 -5.68
C ASP A 93 -10.56 8.62 -4.72
N ASN A 94 -9.58 7.81 -5.12
CA ASN A 94 -9.14 6.64 -4.39
C ASN A 94 -7.75 6.79 -3.72
N VAL A 95 -7.12 7.97 -3.78
CA VAL A 95 -5.79 8.22 -3.18
C VAL A 95 -5.76 7.89 -1.68
N SER A 96 -6.87 8.06 -0.97
CA SER A 96 -7.00 7.72 0.45
C SER A 96 -6.76 6.23 0.77
N ARG A 97 -6.88 5.32 -0.21
CA ARG A 97 -6.57 3.88 -0.01
C ARG A 97 -5.11 3.61 0.35
N ILE A 98 -4.23 4.54 0.04
CA ILE A 98 -2.78 4.44 0.30
C ILE A 98 -2.24 5.65 1.08
N GLU A 99 -3.10 6.35 1.82
CA GLU A 99 -2.73 7.57 2.54
C GLU A 99 -1.63 7.34 3.60
N ASP A 100 -1.60 6.15 4.21
CA ASP A 100 -0.57 5.69 5.14
C ASP A 100 0.82 5.49 4.49
N TRP A 101 0.91 5.68 3.17
CA TRP A 101 2.16 5.62 2.38
C TRP A 101 2.69 6.99 1.95
N LYS A 102 2.14 8.10 2.45
CA LYS A 102 2.58 9.46 2.06
C LYS A 102 4.08 9.69 2.23
N ASP A 103 4.67 9.17 3.30
CA ASP A 103 6.10 9.33 3.59
C ASP A 103 6.96 8.12 3.20
N LYS A 104 6.35 7.12 2.53
CA LYS A 104 7.00 5.89 2.08
C LYS A 104 7.09 5.85 0.55
N ASN A 105 7.82 4.86 0.02
CA ASN A 105 7.99 4.75 -1.42
C ASN A 105 6.72 4.22 -2.10
N VAL A 106 6.23 4.94 -3.11
CA VAL A 106 5.10 4.52 -3.95
C VAL A 106 5.54 4.46 -5.40
N ILE A 107 5.41 3.29 -6.01
CA ILE A 107 5.65 3.06 -7.44
C ILE A 107 4.30 2.97 -8.12
N VAL A 108 4.02 3.84 -9.07
CA VAL A 108 2.87 3.73 -9.96
C VAL A 108 3.33 3.31 -11.35
N TYR A 109 2.64 2.38 -11.99
CA TYR A 109 2.98 1.94 -13.34
C TYR A 109 1.74 1.73 -14.21
N CYS A 110 1.94 1.72 -15.52
CA CYS A 110 0.91 1.39 -16.52
C CYS A 110 1.52 0.58 -17.68
N ASN A 111 0.97 0.68 -18.87
CA ASN A 111 1.56 0.02 -20.06
C ASN A 111 2.85 0.69 -20.54
N SER A 112 2.93 2.04 -20.53
CA SER A 112 3.99 2.80 -21.22
C SER A 112 4.63 3.90 -20.38
N GLY A 113 4.17 4.15 -19.16
CA GLY A 113 4.63 5.25 -18.31
C GLY A 113 3.77 6.53 -18.41
N LYS A 114 2.87 6.67 -19.42
CA LYS A 114 2.09 7.90 -19.60
C LYS A 114 1.02 8.08 -18.50
N LYS A 115 0.07 7.15 -18.39
CA LYS A 115 -1.00 7.19 -17.37
C LYS A 115 -0.44 7.15 -15.94
N SER A 116 0.64 6.41 -15.73
CA SER A 116 1.30 6.36 -14.43
C SER A 116 2.06 7.65 -14.09
N GLY A 117 2.57 8.39 -15.08
CA GLY A 117 3.08 9.74 -14.87
C GLY A 117 2.00 10.69 -14.35
N GLU A 118 0.80 10.65 -14.93
CA GLU A 118 -0.36 11.42 -14.48
C GLU A 118 -0.75 11.05 -13.03
N ALA A 119 -0.77 9.75 -12.69
CA ALA A 119 -1.05 9.28 -11.33
C ALA A 119 0.04 9.70 -10.33
N ALA A 120 1.31 9.64 -10.73
CA ALA A 120 2.43 10.09 -9.91
C ALA A 120 2.33 11.59 -9.59
N ASP A 121 1.93 12.40 -10.56
CA ASP A 121 1.68 13.84 -10.38
C ASP A 121 0.53 14.10 -9.40
N ILE A 122 -0.54 13.29 -9.46
CA ILE A 122 -1.65 13.36 -8.51
C ILE A 122 -1.15 13.03 -7.11
N LEU A 123 -0.36 11.96 -6.92
CA LEU A 123 0.19 11.60 -5.61
C LEU A 123 1.09 12.71 -5.04
N ALA A 124 2.03 13.22 -5.83
CA ALA A 124 2.93 14.30 -5.42
C ALA A 124 2.15 15.56 -4.99
N SER A 125 1.05 15.88 -5.70
CA SER A 125 0.15 16.99 -5.37
C SER A 125 -0.71 16.74 -4.12
N ASN A 126 -0.86 15.47 -3.70
CA ASN A 126 -1.56 15.06 -2.48
C ASN A 126 -0.61 14.80 -1.29
N GLY A 127 0.64 15.28 -1.37
CA GLY A 127 1.60 15.24 -0.27
C GLY A 127 2.40 13.94 -0.14
N PHE A 128 2.39 13.08 -1.15
CA PHE A 128 3.29 11.92 -1.19
C PHE A 128 4.71 12.38 -1.51
N THR A 129 5.68 12.00 -0.68
CA THR A 129 7.04 12.54 -0.72
C THR A 129 8.03 11.72 -1.54
N LYS A 130 7.73 10.43 -1.80
CA LYS A 130 8.62 9.49 -2.48
C LYS A 130 7.86 8.72 -3.55
N VAL A 131 7.61 9.37 -4.69
CA VAL A 131 6.81 8.84 -5.79
C VAL A 131 7.68 8.48 -6.98
N PHE A 132 7.44 7.30 -7.54
CA PHE A 132 8.16 6.78 -8.69
C PHE A 132 7.19 6.45 -9.83
N ASN A 133 7.50 6.93 -11.05
CA ASN A 133 6.87 6.47 -12.28
C ASN A 133 7.63 5.23 -12.77
N GLY A 134 7.02 4.05 -12.60
CA GLY A 134 7.59 2.77 -12.96
C GLY A 134 7.58 2.48 -14.45
N GLU A 135 8.61 1.83 -14.95
CA GLU A 135 8.66 1.35 -16.32
C GLU A 135 7.51 0.37 -16.60
N GLY A 136 6.74 0.67 -17.65
CA GLY A 136 5.48 -0.02 -17.92
C GLY A 136 5.64 -1.44 -18.46
N VAL A 137 4.58 -2.26 -18.30
CA VAL A 137 4.59 -3.68 -18.67
C VAL A 137 4.73 -3.96 -20.19
N LYS A 138 4.55 -2.96 -21.03
CA LYS A 138 4.84 -3.06 -22.49
C LYS A 138 6.28 -2.68 -22.84
N LYS A 139 7.05 -2.13 -21.89
CA LYS A 139 8.43 -1.71 -22.11
C LYS A 139 9.46 -2.62 -21.43
N TYR A 140 9.03 -3.35 -20.40
CA TYR A 140 9.87 -4.29 -19.68
C TYR A 140 9.11 -5.61 -19.46
N SER A 141 9.79 -6.74 -19.56
CA SER A 141 9.22 -8.08 -19.36
C SER A 141 9.24 -8.44 -17.88
N TYR A 142 8.11 -8.30 -17.20
CA TYR A 142 7.90 -8.74 -15.83
C TYR A 142 7.34 -10.16 -15.78
N ASP A 143 7.58 -10.87 -14.66
CA ASP A 143 6.81 -12.05 -14.29
C ASP A 143 5.44 -11.59 -13.74
N LEU A 144 4.42 -11.63 -14.60
CA LEU A 144 3.10 -11.11 -14.27
C LEU A 144 2.26 -12.17 -13.54
N LYS A 145 1.45 -11.70 -12.57
CA LYS A 145 0.54 -12.52 -11.77
C LYS A 145 -0.92 -12.23 -12.14
N THR A 146 -1.78 -13.22 -11.97
CA THR A 146 -3.22 -13.15 -12.30
C THR A 146 -4.13 -13.16 -11.09
N PHE A 147 -3.63 -13.53 -9.89
CA PHE A 147 -4.37 -13.32 -8.65
C PHE A 147 -4.28 -11.84 -8.23
N GLY A 148 -5.35 -11.26 -7.66
CA GLY A 148 -5.32 -9.86 -7.25
C GLY A 148 -4.62 -9.63 -5.91
N ASN A 149 -4.35 -8.35 -5.60
CA ASN A 149 -3.84 -7.95 -4.29
C ASN A 149 -4.76 -6.90 -3.66
N ILE A 150 -4.97 -7.03 -2.35
CA ILE A 150 -5.78 -6.13 -1.53
C ILE A 150 -5.02 -5.70 -0.28
N ARG A 151 -5.52 -4.66 0.37
CA ARG A 151 -5.04 -4.15 1.66
C ARG A 151 -5.84 -4.73 2.82
N ALA A 152 -5.31 -4.57 4.04
CA ALA A 152 -5.95 -5.07 5.28
C ALA A 152 -7.40 -4.62 5.45
N LYS A 153 -7.72 -3.38 5.12
CA LYS A 153 -9.09 -2.86 5.22
C LYS A 153 -10.05 -3.67 4.36
N GLU A 154 -9.66 -3.95 3.12
CA GLU A 154 -10.48 -4.74 2.18
C GLU A 154 -10.62 -6.21 2.64
N LEU A 155 -9.54 -6.79 3.20
CA LEU A 155 -9.62 -8.12 3.81
C LEU A 155 -10.65 -8.14 4.95
N MET A 156 -10.56 -7.19 5.90
CA MET A 156 -11.48 -7.13 7.05
C MET A 156 -12.95 -6.96 6.62
N GLU A 157 -13.22 -6.16 5.59
CA GLU A 157 -14.56 -5.96 5.05
C GLU A 157 -15.13 -7.23 4.38
N LYS A 158 -14.27 -8.03 3.74
CA LYS A 158 -14.67 -9.19 2.90
C LYS A 158 -14.53 -10.54 3.61
N ALA A 159 -13.80 -10.63 4.72
CA ALA A 159 -13.43 -11.89 5.36
C ALA A 159 -14.64 -12.75 5.74
N LYS A 160 -15.76 -12.16 6.13
CA LYS A 160 -16.99 -12.88 6.50
C LYS A 160 -17.64 -13.62 5.32
N ASP A 161 -17.44 -13.15 4.10
CA ASP A 161 -18.04 -13.68 2.87
C ASP A 161 -17.03 -14.45 2.00
N ALA A 162 -15.77 -14.59 2.47
CA ALA A 162 -14.69 -15.23 1.76
C ALA A 162 -14.22 -16.52 2.44
N LEU A 163 -13.69 -17.46 1.66
CA LEU A 163 -12.77 -18.46 2.19
C LEU A 163 -11.43 -17.75 2.47
N VAL A 164 -11.12 -17.56 3.74
CA VAL A 164 -9.84 -16.99 4.14
C VAL A 164 -8.80 -18.10 4.28
N VAL A 165 -7.71 -17.99 3.53
CA VAL A 165 -6.59 -18.94 3.56
C VAL A 165 -5.45 -18.33 4.36
N ASP A 166 -5.23 -18.84 5.57
CA ASP A 166 -4.18 -18.37 6.47
C ASP A 166 -2.90 -19.18 6.29
N ALA A 167 -1.87 -18.56 5.71
CA ALA A 167 -0.58 -19.17 5.45
C ALA A 167 0.47 -18.88 6.55
N ARG A 168 0.02 -18.54 7.77
CA ARG A 168 0.89 -18.44 8.96
C ARG A 168 1.24 -19.83 9.51
N GLU A 169 2.15 -19.85 10.47
CA GLU A 169 2.43 -21.07 11.23
C GLU A 169 1.18 -21.51 12.01
N ALA A 170 0.99 -22.82 12.16
CA ALA A 170 -0.19 -23.39 12.84
C ALA A 170 -0.37 -22.82 14.26
N LYS A 171 0.71 -22.64 15.01
CA LYS A 171 0.68 -22.06 16.37
C LYS A 171 0.10 -20.63 16.41
N ASP A 172 0.37 -19.82 15.36
CA ASP A 172 -0.11 -18.43 15.29
C ASP A 172 -1.54 -18.38 14.78
N PHE A 173 -1.95 -19.35 13.96
CA PHE A 173 -3.34 -19.58 13.60
C PHE A 173 -4.16 -19.98 14.82
N GLU A 174 -3.71 -20.96 15.61
CA GLU A 174 -4.36 -21.44 16.83
C GLU A 174 -4.49 -20.33 17.90
N ALA A 175 -3.54 -19.38 17.93
CA ALA A 175 -3.61 -18.23 18.85
C ALA A 175 -4.72 -17.25 18.50
N GLY A 176 -5.15 -17.20 17.21
CA GLY A 176 -6.25 -16.37 16.72
C GLY A 176 -6.22 -16.25 15.20
N HIS A 177 -7.42 -16.31 14.60
CA HIS A 177 -7.63 -16.25 13.14
C HIS A 177 -9.00 -15.65 12.79
N PHE A 178 -9.26 -15.37 11.52
CA PHE A 178 -10.60 -14.99 11.04
C PHE A 178 -11.55 -16.19 11.15
N ALA A 179 -12.80 -15.96 11.49
CA ALA A 179 -13.80 -17.03 11.70
C ALA A 179 -13.98 -17.96 10.49
N THR A 180 -13.77 -17.45 9.27
CA THR A 180 -13.84 -18.21 8.01
C THR A 180 -12.48 -18.74 7.55
N ALA A 181 -11.42 -18.60 8.36
CA ALA A 181 -10.08 -18.95 7.95
C ALA A 181 -9.79 -20.44 8.12
N VAL A 182 -9.05 -20.96 7.15
CA VAL A 182 -8.44 -22.29 7.19
C VAL A 182 -6.93 -22.15 7.09
N ASN A 183 -6.20 -22.84 7.97
CA ASN A 183 -4.73 -22.80 7.94
C ASN A 183 -4.16 -23.73 6.89
N VAL A 184 -3.17 -23.25 6.14
CA VAL A 184 -2.46 -24.01 5.13
C VAL A 184 -0.94 -23.83 5.26
N ASN A 185 -0.20 -24.81 4.80
CA ASN A 185 1.23 -24.65 4.55
C ASN A 185 1.45 -24.23 3.09
N SER A 186 1.88 -23.00 2.83
CA SER A 186 2.13 -22.49 1.48
C SER A 186 3.25 -23.21 0.70
N GLU A 187 4.06 -24.02 1.38
CA GLU A 187 5.11 -24.86 0.78
C GLU A 187 4.61 -26.29 0.51
N ASP A 188 3.42 -26.66 0.97
CA ASP A 188 2.79 -27.95 0.76
C ASP A 188 1.44 -27.81 0.03
N PRO A 189 1.42 -27.99 -1.31
CA PRO A 189 0.22 -27.86 -2.12
C PRO A 189 -0.94 -28.78 -1.68
N ALA A 190 -0.66 -29.94 -1.08
CA ALA A 190 -1.72 -30.86 -0.63
C ALA A 190 -2.61 -30.24 0.46
N THR A 191 -2.03 -29.40 1.31
CA THR A 191 -2.81 -28.68 2.35
C THR A 191 -3.75 -27.64 1.76
N ILE A 192 -3.40 -27.09 0.59
CA ILE A 192 -4.24 -26.14 -0.15
C ILE A 192 -5.32 -26.90 -0.93
N ASP A 193 -4.96 -27.97 -1.65
CA ASP A 193 -5.93 -28.76 -2.42
C ASP A 193 -7.09 -29.28 -1.54
N ALA A 194 -6.79 -29.63 -0.30
CA ALA A 194 -7.76 -30.19 0.64
C ALA A 194 -8.87 -29.20 1.06
N ILE A 195 -8.67 -27.90 0.88
CA ILE A 195 -9.61 -26.86 1.33
C ILE A 195 -10.30 -26.13 0.17
N LEU A 196 -9.95 -26.45 -1.07
CA LEU A 196 -10.47 -25.74 -2.23
C LEU A 196 -11.92 -26.11 -2.52
N PRO A 197 -12.83 -25.12 -2.68
CA PRO A 197 -14.24 -25.37 -3.02
C PRO A 197 -14.39 -25.81 -4.49
N ASP A 198 -15.51 -26.44 -4.81
CA ASP A 198 -15.82 -26.87 -6.19
C ASP A 198 -16.04 -25.67 -7.13
N ASP A 199 -16.67 -24.59 -6.64
CA ASP A 199 -16.93 -23.40 -7.42
C ASP A 199 -15.65 -22.56 -7.58
N LYS A 200 -15.16 -22.48 -8.81
CA LYS A 200 -13.95 -21.74 -9.19
C LYS A 200 -14.09 -20.21 -9.08
N ASN A 201 -15.29 -19.68 -8.90
CA ASN A 201 -15.55 -18.27 -8.69
C ASN A 201 -15.67 -17.89 -7.21
N THR A 202 -15.58 -18.86 -6.29
CA THR A 202 -15.58 -18.57 -4.85
C THR A 202 -14.55 -17.49 -4.52
N LEU A 203 -14.96 -16.50 -3.73
CA LEU A 203 -14.05 -15.48 -3.22
C LEU A 203 -13.06 -16.13 -2.23
N ILE A 204 -11.79 -16.14 -2.59
CA ILE A 204 -10.70 -16.66 -1.77
C ILE A 204 -9.73 -15.53 -1.46
N ILE A 205 -9.45 -15.30 -0.19
CA ILE A 205 -8.48 -14.31 0.24
C ILE A 205 -7.39 -15.00 1.05
N THR A 206 -6.16 -14.89 0.58
CA THR A 206 -5.00 -15.42 1.29
C THR A 206 -4.34 -14.34 2.13
N HIS A 207 -3.90 -14.66 3.34
CA HIS A 207 -3.11 -13.76 4.17
C HIS A 207 -2.01 -14.50 4.94
N CYS A 208 -1.02 -13.75 5.46
CA CYS A 208 0.04 -14.27 6.31
C CYS A 208 0.66 -13.14 7.17
N TYR A 209 1.98 -13.18 7.40
CA TYR A 209 2.68 -12.16 8.22
C TYR A 209 2.97 -10.85 7.45
N SER A 210 3.22 -10.91 6.13
CA SER A 210 3.62 -9.76 5.29
C SER A 210 3.33 -9.96 3.80
N GLY A 211 2.32 -10.76 3.45
CA GLY A 211 1.89 -11.00 2.07
C GLY A 211 2.76 -11.99 1.26
N ASN A 212 3.93 -12.41 1.74
CA ASN A 212 4.85 -13.26 0.96
C ASN A 212 4.43 -14.73 0.86
N ARG A 213 4.08 -15.38 1.98
CA ARG A 213 3.62 -16.77 1.99
C ARG A 213 2.25 -16.90 1.35
N SER A 214 1.38 -15.94 1.64
CA SER A 214 0.03 -15.90 1.10
C SER A 214 0.02 -15.65 -0.42
N ALA A 215 0.98 -14.89 -0.99
CA ALA A 215 1.12 -14.75 -2.43
C ALA A 215 1.43 -16.08 -3.12
N LYS A 216 2.27 -16.95 -2.51
CA LYS A 216 2.51 -18.30 -3.04
C LYS A 216 1.25 -19.16 -3.04
N ALA A 217 0.48 -19.11 -1.95
CA ALA A 217 -0.81 -19.81 -1.88
C ALA A 217 -1.79 -19.28 -2.93
N ALA A 218 -1.91 -17.94 -3.08
CA ALA A 218 -2.75 -17.32 -4.09
C ALA A 218 -2.36 -17.71 -5.52
N GLU A 219 -1.07 -17.73 -5.83
CA GLU A 219 -0.55 -18.15 -7.14
C GLU A 219 -0.90 -19.61 -7.43
N TYR A 220 -0.70 -20.49 -6.45
CA TYR A 220 -1.07 -21.91 -6.59
C TYR A 220 -2.58 -22.07 -6.81
N ILE A 221 -3.42 -21.40 -6.01
CA ILE A 221 -4.87 -21.46 -6.14
C ILE A 221 -5.33 -20.94 -7.52
N ALA A 222 -4.77 -19.81 -7.99
CA ALA A 222 -5.07 -19.27 -9.31
C ALA A 222 -4.64 -20.24 -10.43
N SER A 223 -3.51 -20.95 -10.28
CA SER A 223 -3.06 -21.96 -11.24
C SER A 223 -3.99 -23.16 -11.38
N LYS A 224 -4.86 -23.40 -10.36
CA LYS A 224 -5.92 -24.42 -10.39
C LYS A 224 -7.22 -23.94 -11.06
N GLY A 225 -7.20 -22.73 -11.64
CA GLY A 225 -8.32 -22.16 -12.39
C GLY A 225 -9.34 -21.39 -11.54
N TYR A 226 -9.01 -21.04 -10.28
CA TYR A 226 -9.82 -20.13 -9.49
C TYR A 226 -9.63 -18.70 -9.99
N THR A 227 -10.73 -18.00 -10.23
CA THR A 227 -10.73 -16.68 -10.88
C THR A 227 -10.90 -15.50 -9.92
N ASN A 228 -11.32 -15.77 -8.67
CA ASN A 228 -11.58 -14.74 -7.66
C ASN A 228 -10.65 -14.92 -6.45
N VAL A 229 -9.34 -14.84 -6.71
CA VAL A 229 -8.28 -15.07 -5.71
C VAL A 229 -7.56 -13.77 -5.41
N TRP A 230 -7.42 -13.44 -4.14
CA TRP A 230 -6.81 -12.20 -3.66
C TRP A 230 -5.78 -12.49 -2.57
N ASN A 231 -4.61 -11.88 -2.68
CA ASN A 231 -3.58 -11.88 -1.65
C ASN A 231 -3.65 -10.59 -0.82
N CYS A 232 -3.72 -10.68 0.50
CA CYS A 232 -3.58 -9.52 1.36
C CYS A 232 -2.11 -9.15 1.53
N LEU A 233 -1.76 -7.91 1.16
CA LEU A 233 -0.39 -7.38 1.25
C LEU A 233 0.01 -7.09 2.68
N ASP A 234 -0.92 -6.51 3.46
CA ASP A 234 -0.69 -6.16 4.86
C ASP A 234 -0.90 -7.41 5.72
N GLY A 235 0.13 -7.89 6.33
CA GLY A 235 0.06 -9.07 7.20
C GLY A 235 0.01 -8.70 8.68
N THR A 236 0.08 -9.72 9.54
CA THR A 236 0.03 -9.54 11.01
C THR A 236 1.26 -8.84 11.59
N LYS A 237 2.28 -8.55 10.79
CA LYS A 237 3.42 -7.71 11.17
C LYS A 237 3.12 -6.23 11.02
N GLU A 238 2.27 -5.86 10.07
CA GLU A 238 1.96 -4.48 9.72
C GLU A 238 0.65 -3.99 10.35
N VAL A 239 -0.31 -4.92 10.54
CA VAL A 239 -1.66 -4.60 11.01
C VAL A 239 -2.07 -5.54 12.13
N GLU A 240 -2.65 -4.98 13.18
CA GLU A 240 -3.33 -5.73 14.22
C GLU A 240 -4.75 -6.08 13.77
N TYR A 241 -5.02 -7.38 13.59
CA TYR A 241 -6.33 -7.88 13.21
C TYR A 241 -7.13 -8.31 14.45
N ALA A 242 -8.42 -7.98 14.46
CA ALA A 242 -9.35 -8.50 15.46
C ALA A 242 -9.70 -9.96 15.14
N PHE A 243 -8.85 -10.88 15.51
CA PHE A 243 -9.07 -12.31 15.33
C PHE A 243 -10.07 -12.87 16.34
N SER A 244 -10.91 -13.80 15.89
CA SER A 244 -11.64 -14.69 16.77
C SER A 244 -10.63 -15.64 17.43
N LYS A 245 -10.73 -15.86 18.74
CA LYS A 245 -10.08 -17.02 19.33
C LYS A 245 -10.84 -18.23 18.83
N GLY A 246 -10.17 -19.16 18.19
CA GLY A 246 -10.80 -20.38 17.74
C GLY A 246 -11.56 -21.02 18.90
N ASP A 247 -12.83 -21.31 18.69
CA ASP A 247 -13.59 -22.16 19.58
C ASP A 247 -12.89 -23.52 19.58
N LYS A 248 -12.38 -23.91 20.77
CA LYS A 248 -11.74 -25.21 20.99
C LYS A 248 -12.78 -26.31 20.97
#